data_f3ce2c949f76dcb2ecd5d0dd34521147
#
_entry.id   f3ce2c949f76dcb2ecd5d0dd34521147
#
_cell.length_a   1.000
_cell.length_b   1.000
_cell.length_c   1.000
_cell.angle_alpha   90.00
_cell.angle_beta   90.00
_cell.angle_gamma   90.00
#
_symmetry.space_group_name_H-M   'P 1'
#
loop_
_entity.id
_entity.type
_entity.pdbx_description
1 polymer ?
#
loop_
_entity_poly.entity_id
_entity_poly.type
_entity_poly.pdbx_seq_one_letter_code
_entity_poly.pdbx_strand_id
1 'polypeptide(L)'
;MMRTHSNTKREAILDGARRVFLAHGYSGTSMEAIAEAAPVAKPTLYSYFGNKHELFAAVVVGQCDTLFSTLSEASLKHPDPMDGLRAIAEEFVALIYSPESLALYRLLIAEQAHFPELGEQVYRASAEPMIEMLARYLEKLGPRGLIHIEDAKVSSELFLGMLHGVSHFRCLMGLQAGLSEQERRQLVDGAVSLFIRGH
;
A
#
# COMPACT_ATOMS: atom_id res chain seq x y z
N MET A 1 7.35 -23.02 -18.77
CA MET A 1 6.28 -22.36 -19.56
C MET A 1 4.94 -22.24 -18.83
N MET A 2 4.65 -22.99 -17.74
CA MET A 2 3.39 -22.89 -16.98
C MET A 2 3.27 -21.67 -16.04
N ARG A 3 4.35 -21.09 -15.53
CA ARG A 3 4.32 -19.95 -14.57
C ARG A 3 3.85 -18.62 -15.19
N THR A 4 4.12 -18.34 -16.45
CA THR A 4 3.74 -17.09 -17.13
C THR A 4 2.23 -16.98 -17.37
N HIS A 5 1.52 -18.06 -17.73
CA HIS A 5 0.07 -18.04 -17.97
C HIS A 5 -0.76 -17.91 -16.68
N SER A 6 -0.27 -18.44 -15.56
CA SER A 6 -0.91 -18.31 -14.25
C SER A 6 -0.84 -16.87 -13.74
N ASN A 7 0.30 -16.19 -13.94
CA ASN A 7 0.48 -14.80 -13.51
C ASN A 7 -0.45 -13.86 -14.29
N THR A 8 -0.55 -14.03 -15.61
CA THR A 8 -1.41 -13.21 -16.47
C THR A 8 -2.91 -13.34 -16.10
N LYS A 9 -3.36 -14.55 -15.72
CA LYS A 9 -4.75 -14.75 -15.26
C LYS A 9 -5.01 -14.10 -13.90
N ARG A 10 -4.07 -14.24 -12.97
CA ARG A 10 -4.17 -13.60 -11.65
C ARG A 10 -4.25 -12.08 -11.78
N GLU A 11 -3.42 -11.49 -12.61
CA GLU A 11 -3.42 -10.05 -12.91
C GLU A 11 -4.74 -9.60 -13.54
N ALA A 12 -5.27 -10.33 -14.50
CA ALA A 12 -6.58 -10.05 -15.11
C ALA A 12 -7.73 -10.09 -14.08
N ILE A 13 -7.69 -11.06 -13.16
CA ILE A 13 -8.68 -11.15 -12.06
C ILE A 13 -8.56 -9.93 -11.14
N LEU A 14 -7.36 -9.54 -10.71
CA LEU A 14 -7.15 -8.40 -9.83
C LEU A 14 -7.60 -7.09 -10.49
N ASP A 15 -7.29 -6.90 -11.77
CA ASP A 15 -7.71 -5.71 -12.52
C ASP A 15 -9.23 -5.66 -12.71
N GLY A 16 -9.87 -6.79 -13.07
CA GLY A 16 -11.33 -6.90 -13.13
C GLY A 16 -11.99 -6.63 -11.78
N ALA A 17 -11.47 -7.24 -10.70
CA ALA A 17 -11.98 -7.05 -9.35
C ALA A 17 -11.86 -5.58 -8.90
N ARG A 18 -10.72 -4.94 -9.14
CA ARG A 18 -10.50 -3.53 -8.84
C ARG A 18 -11.55 -2.64 -9.50
N ARG A 19 -11.80 -2.82 -10.80
CA ARG A 19 -12.83 -2.06 -11.54
C ARG A 19 -14.21 -2.24 -10.94
N VAL A 20 -14.60 -3.48 -10.63
CA VAL A 20 -15.93 -3.79 -10.10
C VAL A 20 -16.10 -3.23 -8.69
N PHE A 21 -15.09 -3.38 -7.81
CA PHE A 21 -15.13 -2.82 -6.47
C PHE A 21 -15.23 -1.29 -6.47
N LEU A 22 -14.48 -0.62 -7.33
CA LEU A 22 -14.53 0.85 -7.42
C LEU A 22 -15.84 1.36 -8.03
N ALA A 23 -16.48 0.61 -8.93
CA ALA A 23 -17.73 0.99 -9.57
C ALA A 23 -18.96 0.73 -8.69
N HIS A 24 -18.98 -0.37 -7.93
CA HIS A 24 -20.19 -0.86 -7.24
C HIS A 24 -20.05 -0.91 -5.71
N GLY A 25 -18.90 -0.53 -5.16
CA GLY A 25 -18.58 -0.71 -3.76
C GLY A 25 -18.31 -2.17 -3.40
N TYR A 26 -17.91 -2.41 -2.15
CA TYR A 26 -17.63 -3.78 -1.69
C TYR A 26 -18.91 -4.60 -1.56
N SER A 27 -19.95 -4.06 -0.88
CA SER A 27 -21.24 -4.75 -0.67
C SER A 27 -21.97 -5.03 -1.98
N GLY A 28 -21.94 -4.12 -2.95
CA GLY A 28 -22.57 -4.25 -4.27
C GLY A 28 -21.83 -5.17 -5.24
N THR A 29 -20.66 -5.67 -4.87
CA THR A 29 -19.83 -6.53 -5.72
C THR A 29 -20.05 -8.01 -5.39
N SER A 30 -20.25 -8.86 -6.42
CA SER A 30 -20.26 -10.31 -6.32
C SER A 30 -19.07 -10.95 -7.02
N MET A 31 -18.72 -12.17 -6.62
CA MET A 31 -17.67 -12.96 -7.30
C MET A 31 -18.04 -13.26 -8.76
N GLU A 32 -19.33 -13.37 -9.05
CA GLU A 32 -19.87 -13.56 -10.41
C GLU A 32 -19.57 -12.34 -11.29
N ALA A 33 -19.91 -11.14 -10.82
CA ALA A 33 -19.64 -9.90 -11.55
C ALA A 33 -18.14 -9.71 -11.81
N ILE A 34 -17.28 -10.11 -10.86
CA ILE A 34 -15.83 -10.07 -11.05
C ILE A 34 -15.39 -11.09 -12.10
N ALA A 35 -15.93 -12.32 -12.09
CA ALA A 35 -15.57 -13.33 -13.09
C ALA A 35 -15.91 -12.87 -14.52
N GLU A 36 -17.04 -12.17 -14.69
CA GLU A 36 -17.44 -11.57 -15.97
C GLU A 36 -16.49 -10.44 -16.38
N ALA A 37 -16.15 -9.54 -15.45
CA ALA A 37 -15.26 -8.41 -15.71
C ALA A 37 -13.80 -8.82 -15.98
N ALA A 38 -13.35 -9.96 -15.45
CA ALA A 38 -12.01 -10.51 -15.61
C ALA A 38 -11.87 -11.53 -16.75
N PRO A 39 -12.84 -11.71 -17.64
CA PRO A 39 -13.18 -12.80 -18.56
C PRO A 39 -12.59 -14.16 -18.15
N VAL A 40 -12.88 -14.61 -16.93
CA VAL A 40 -12.49 -15.93 -16.42
C VAL A 40 -13.70 -16.77 -16.01
N ALA A 41 -13.58 -18.08 -16.08
CA ALA A 41 -14.62 -18.97 -15.57
C ALA A 41 -14.69 -18.87 -14.04
N LYS A 42 -15.91 -18.86 -13.47
CA LYS A 42 -16.17 -18.80 -12.02
C LYS A 42 -15.33 -19.79 -11.21
N PRO A 43 -15.19 -21.09 -11.59
CA PRO A 43 -14.31 -22.01 -10.88
C PRO A 43 -12.85 -21.58 -10.88
N THR A 44 -12.39 -20.93 -11.96
CA THR A 44 -11.03 -20.38 -12.04
C THR A 44 -10.85 -19.26 -11.02
N LEU A 45 -11.79 -18.32 -10.93
CA LEU A 45 -11.74 -17.24 -9.93
C LEU A 45 -11.62 -17.81 -8.51
N TYR A 46 -12.47 -18.77 -8.14
CA TYR A 46 -12.45 -19.40 -6.82
C TYR A 46 -11.19 -20.26 -6.56
N SER A 47 -10.52 -20.74 -7.60
CA SER A 47 -9.22 -21.44 -7.44
C SER A 47 -8.05 -20.50 -7.11
N TYR A 48 -8.16 -19.22 -7.48
CA TYR A 48 -7.17 -18.19 -7.15
C TYR A 48 -7.46 -17.48 -5.82
N PHE A 49 -8.75 -17.25 -5.54
CA PHE A 49 -9.20 -16.48 -4.38
C PHE A 49 -10.44 -17.17 -3.78
N GLY A 50 -10.32 -17.66 -2.57
CA GLY A 50 -11.37 -18.45 -1.91
C GLY A 50 -12.65 -17.67 -1.67
N ASN A 51 -12.55 -16.35 -1.46
CA ASN A 51 -13.69 -15.48 -1.18
C ASN A 51 -13.43 -14.02 -1.59
N LYS A 52 -14.47 -13.20 -1.46
CA LYS A 52 -14.43 -11.78 -1.83
C LYS A 52 -13.49 -10.97 -0.94
N HIS A 53 -13.33 -11.33 0.35
CA HIS A 53 -12.43 -10.63 1.28
C HIS A 53 -10.96 -10.84 0.87
N GLU A 54 -10.57 -12.10 0.58
CA GLU A 54 -9.22 -12.42 0.10
C GLU A 54 -8.90 -11.72 -1.22
N LEU A 55 -9.88 -11.68 -2.13
CA LEU A 55 -9.72 -11.01 -3.41
C LEU A 55 -9.56 -9.49 -3.23
N PHE A 56 -10.36 -8.86 -2.35
CA PHE A 56 -10.23 -7.43 -2.07
C PHE A 56 -8.88 -7.11 -1.42
N ALA A 57 -8.45 -7.88 -0.44
CA ALA A 57 -7.13 -7.73 0.18
C ALA A 57 -6.01 -7.85 -0.87
N ALA A 58 -6.12 -8.82 -1.80
CA ALA A 58 -5.15 -8.99 -2.88
C ALA A 58 -5.16 -7.81 -3.89
N VAL A 59 -6.31 -7.18 -4.14
CA VAL A 59 -6.39 -5.93 -4.93
C VAL A 59 -5.65 -4.80 -4.25
N VAL A 60 -5.80 -4.63 -2.94
CA VAL A 60 -5.07 -3.61 -2.17
C VAL A 60 -3.57 -3.88 -2.17
N VAL A 61 -3.15 -5.14 -1.92
CA VAL A 61 -1.73 -5.53 -1.95
C VAL A 61 -1.09 -5.26 -3.31
N GLY A 62 -1.82 -5.52 -4.40
CA GLY A 62 -1.32 -5.23 -5.75
C GLY A 62 -0.97 -3.76 -5.99
N GLN A 63 -1.53 -2.82 -5.22
CA GLN A 63 -1.12 -1.41 -5.28
C GLN A 63 0.22 -1.16 -4.55
N CYS A 64 0.64 -2.08 -3.68
CA CYS A 64 1.86 -1.93 -2.88
C CYS A 64 3.13 -2.47 -3.56
N ASP A 65 3.02 -3.14 -4.70
CA ASP A 65 4.13 -3.89 -5.32
C ASP A 65 5.37 -3.00 -5.60
N THR A 66 5.18 -1.79 -6.12
CA THR A 66 6.28 -0.84 -6.39
C THR A 66 6.98 -0.44 -5.09
N LEU A 67 6.20 -0.11 -4.05
CA LEU A 67 6.76 0.27 -2.75
C LEU A 67 7.53 -0.88 -2.10
N PHE A 68 7.01 -2.12 -2.16
CA PHE A 68 7.72 -3.29 -1.65
C PHE A 68 9.04 -3.53 -2.38
N SER A 69 9.05 -3.34 -3.70
CA SER A 69 10.29 -3.39 -4.49
C SER A 69 11.30 -2.33 -4.03
N THR A 70 10.86 -1.09 -3.87
CA THR A 70 11.69 0.02 -3.40
C THR A 70 12.25 -0.24 -2.01
N LEU A 71 11.42 -0.69 -1.06
CA LEU A 71 11.86 -1.07 0.29
C LEU A 71 12.91 -2.19 0.27
N SER A 72 12.71 -3.22 -0.58
CA SER A 72 13.65 -4.33 -0.71
C SER A 72 15.00 -3.91 -1.25
N GLU A 73 15.04 -2.91 -2.13
CA GLU A 73 16.23 -2.48 -2.85
C GLU A 73 16.91 -1.24 -2.24
N ALA A 74 16.24 -0.53 -1.33
CA ALA A 74 16.71 0.74 -0.78
C ALA A 74 18.15 0.66 -0.23
N SER A 75 18.46 -0.38 0.54
CA SER A 75 19.81 -0.58 1.11
C SER A 75 20.90 -0.83 0.06
N LEU A 76 20.53 -1.33 -1.13
CA LEU A 76 21.47 -1.64 -2.20
C LEU A 76 21.69 -0.43 -3.12
N LYS A 77 20.61 0.30 -3.40
CA LYS A 77 20.63 1.42 -4.35
C LYS A 77 21.07 2.75 -3.72
N HIS A 78 20.85 2.91 -2.41
CA HIS A 78 21.07 4.16 -1.70
C HIS A 78 22.00 3.94 -0.49
N PRO A 79 23.32 4.19 -0.64
CA PRO A 79 24.26 4.11 0.49
C PRO A 79 24.00 5.16 1.57
N ASP A 80 23.51 6.36 1.19
CA ASP A 80 23.08 7.41 2.12
C ASP A 80 21.69 7.10 2.66
N PRO A 81 21.47 7.05 4.00
CA PRO A 81 20.17 6.85 4.60
C PRO A 81 19.12 7.86 4.17
N MET A 82 19.51 9.11 3.98
CA MET A 82 18.61 10.19 3.55
C MET A 82 18.03 9.91 2.16
N ASP A 83 18.86 9.49 1.22
CA ASP A 83 18.44 9.15 -0.14
C ASP A 83 17.54 7.91 -0.15
N GLY A 84 17.88 6.90 0.66
CA GLY A 84 17.06 5.69 0.78
C GLY A 84 15.70 5.96 1.41
N LEU A 85 15.64 6.74 2.49
CA LEU A 85 14.38 7.15 3.11
C LEU A 85 13.55 8.04 2.20
N ARG A 86 14.20 8.93 1.43
CA ARG A 86 13.52 9.76 0.43
C ARG A 86 12.86 8.91 -0.65
N ALA A 87 13.57 7.96 -1.23
CA ALA A 87 13.01 7.06 -2.24
C ALA A 87 11.80 6.27 -1.70
N ILE A 88 11.90 5.74 -0.47
CA ILE A 88 10.80 5.06 0.20
C ILE A 88 9.62 6.02 0.44
N ALA A 89 9.86 7.23 0.90
CA ALA A 89 8.84 8.23 1.16
C ALA A 89 8.12 8.67 -0.12
N GLU A 90 8.85 8.88 -1.21
CA GLU A 90 8.27 9.24 -2.52
C GLU A 90 7.32 8.16 -3.04
N GLU A 91 7.73 6.90 -3.01
CA GLU A 91 6.88 5.77 -3.42
C GLU A 91 5.67 5.58 -2.49
N PHE A 92 5.88 5.73 -1.18
CA PHE A 92 4.77 5.64 -0.23
C PHE A 92 3.74 6.74 -0.44
N VAL A 93 4.18 7.99 -0.59
CA VAL A 93 3.29 9.13 -0.87
C VAL A 93 2.59 8.95 -2.22
N ALA A 94 3.31 8.51 -3.26
CA ALA A 94 2.71 8.22 -4.57
C ALA A 94 1.60 7.15 -4.44
N LEU A 95 1.83 6.11 -3.64
CA LEU A 95 0.86 5.07 -3.38
C LEU A 95 -0.38 5.59 -2.64
N ILE A 96 -0.23 6.15 -1.43
CA ILE A 96 -1.37 6.45 -0.55
C ILE A 96 -2.21 7.64 -1.02
N TYR A 97 -1.63 8.56 -1.81
CA TYR A 97 -2.35 9.69 -2.40
C TYR A 97 -2.84 9.43 -3.83
N SER A 98 -2.63 8.22 -4.38
CA SER A 98 -3.19 7.88 -5.69
C SER A 98 -4.72 7.87 -5.64
N PRO A 99 -5.41 8.25 -6.73
CA PRO A 99 -6.88 8.21 -6.78
C PRO A 99 -7.44 6.83 -6.45
N GLU A 100 -6.79 5.78 -6.94
CA GLU A 100 -7.19 4.39 -6.70
C GLU A 100 -7.05 4.01 -5.23
N SER A 101 -5.91 4.28 -4.60
CA SER A 101 -5.69 3.97 -3.18
C SER A 101 -6.66 4.72 -2.29
N LEU A 102 -6.87 6.02 -2.54
CA LEU A 102 -7.85 6.82 -1.80
C LEU A 102 -9.27 6.26 -1.94
N ALA A 103 -9.67 5.79 -3.13
CA ALA A 103 -10.97 5.19 -3.36
C ALA A 103 -11.12 3.85 -2.62
N LEU A 104 -10.10 2.99 -2.66
CA LEU A 104 -10.06 1.71 -1.92
C LEU A 104 -10.08 1.94 -0.40
N TYR A 105 -9.35 2.93 0.10
CA TYR A 105 -9.39 3.30 1.52
C TYR A 105 -10.78 3.76 1.97
N ARG A 106 -11.44 4.63 1.19
CA ARG A 106 -12.81 5.07 1.51
C ARG A 106 -13.77 3.89 1.52
N LEU A 107 -13.65 2.98 0.57
CA LEU A 107 -14.47 1.77 0.49
C LEU A 107 -14.24 0.88 1.72
N LEU A 108 -12.99 0.64 2.10
CA LEU A 108 -12.64 -0.14 3.29
C LEU A 108 -13.24 0.47 4.56
N ILE A 109 -13.11 1.79 4.74
CA ILE A 109 -13.64 2.51 5.91
C ILE A 109 -15.17 2.43 5.94
N ALA A 110 -15.84 2.60 4.80
CA ALA A 110 -17.30 2.55 4.72
C ALA A 110 -17.88 1.16 5.06
N GLU A 111 -17.17 0.11 4.74
CA GLU A 111 -17.62 -1.27 4.92
C GLU A 111 -17.16 -1.91 6.24
N GLN A 112 -16.23 -1.27 6.95
CA GLN A 112 -15.60 -1.82 8.15
C GLN A 112 -16.60 -2.21 9.25
N ALA A 113 -17.69 -1.46 9.43
CA ALA A 113 -18.71 -1.79 10.41
C ALA A 113 -19.53 -3.05 10.07
N HIS A 114 -19.62 -3.40 8.79
CA HIS A 114 -20.35 -4.59 8.32
C HIS A 114 -19.41 -5.80 8.13
N PHE A 115 -18.14 -5.56 7.82
CA PHE A 115 -17.13 -6.58 7.53
C PHE A 115 -15.82 -6.27 8.27
N PRO A 116 -15.78 -6.40 9.62
CA PRO A 116 -14.59 -6.07 10.41
C PRO A 116 -13.37 -6.91 10.02
N GLU A 117 -13.56 -8.15 9.58
CA GLU A 117 -12.52 -9.04 9.09
C GLU A 117 -11.81 -8.53 7.84
N LEU A 118 -12.49 -7.68 7.04
CA LEU A 118 -11.91 -7.09 5.84
C LEU A 118 -10.76 -6.15 6.21
N GLY A 119 -10.95 -5.32 7.23
CA GLY A 119 -9.91 -4.42 7.74
C GLY A 119 -8.69 -5.18 8.24
N GLU A 120 -8.91 -6.25 9.01
CA GLU A 120 -7.85 -7.10 9.53
C GLU A 120 -7.05 -7.77 8.40
N GLN A 121 -7.73 -8.33 7.40
CA GLN A 121 -7.08 -8.96 6.25
C GLN A 121 -6.25 -7.97 5.43
N VAL A 122 -6.78 -6.78 5.15
CA VAL A 122 -6.06 -5.73 4.43
C VAL A 122 -4.84 -5.28 5.24
N TYR A 123 -4.99 -5.03 6.54
CA TYR A 123 -3.89 -4.63 7.41
C TYR A 123 -2.75 -5.65 7.40
N ARG A 124 -3.06 -6.93 7.63
CA ARG A 124 -2.06 -8.02 7.63
C ARG A 124 -1.41 -8.25 6.26
N ALA A 125 -2.14 -7.98 5.19
CA ALA A 125 -1.63 -8.23 3.85
C ALA A 125 -0.85 -7.04 3.26
N SER A 126 -1.01 -5.83 3.78
CA SER A 126 -0.37 -4.61 3.23
C SER A 126 0.42 -3.81 4.26
N ALA A 127 -0.23 -3.28 5.29
CA ALA A 127 0.41 -2.35 6.23
C ALA A 127 1.46 -3.05 7.13
N GLU A 128 1.13 -4.21 7.67
CA GLU A 128 2.04 -4.97 8.54
C GLU A 128 3.34 -5.38 7.83
N PRO A 129 3.33 -5.99 6.62
CA PRO A 129 4.55 -6.27 5.88
C PRO A 129 5.36 -5.03 5.52
N MET A 130 4.69 -3.92 5.23
CA MET A 130 5.35 -2.64 4.93
C MET A 130 6.12 -2.10 6.12
N ILE A 131 5.50 -2.08 7.31
CA ILE A 131 6.14 -1.67 8.56
C ILE A 131 7.35 -2.57 8.86
N GLU A 132 7.19 -3.89 8.73
CA GLU A 132 8.27 -4.85 8.95
C GLU A 132 9.43 -4.70 7.95
N MET A 133 9.14 -4.45 6.68
CA MET A 133 10.19 -4.23 5.68
C MET A 133 10.96 -2.94 5.95
N LEU A 134 10.26 -1.85 6.32
CA LEU A 134 10.89 -0.60 6.71
C LEU A 134 11.70 -0.76 7.99
N ALA A 135 11.19 -1.48 9.00
CA ALA A 135 11.93 -1.76 10.23
C ALA A 135 13.25 -2.49 9.94
N ARG A 136 13.21 -3.54 9.09
CA ARG A 136 14.43 -4.24 8.65
C ARG A 136 15.41 -3.32 7.88
N TYR A 137 14.91 -2.34 7.15
CA TYR A 137 15.76 -1.35 6.50
C TYR A 137 16.45 -0.46 7.54
N LEU A 138 15.70 0.08 8.51
CA LEU A 138 16.22 0.94 9.57
C LEU A 138 17.24 0.21 10.47
N GLU A 139 16.97 -1.05 10.82
CA GLU A 139 17.92 -1.90 11.58
C GLU A 139 19.30 -2.02 10.91
N LYS A 140 19.35 -2.02 9.58
CA LYS A 140 20.62 -2.09 8.84
C LYS A 140 21.40 -0.77 8.85
N LEU A 141 20.74 0.34 9.14
CA LEU A 141 21.38 1.67 9.19
C LEU A 141 22.04 1.93 10.54
N GLY A 142 21.47 1.43 11.65
CA GLY A 142 21.97 1.62 13.01
C GLY A 142 23.42 1.14 13.20
N PRO A 143 23.79 -0.12 12.88
CA PRO A 143 25.17 -0.62 13.03
C PRO A 143 26.21 0.09 12.17
N ARG A 144 25.77 0.81 11.14
CA ARG A 144 26.62 1.63 10.28
C ARG A 144 26.92 3.01 10.89
N GLY A 145 26.34 3.33 12.05
CA GLY A 145 26.48 4.63 12.71
C GLY A 145 25.84 5.80 11.94
N LEU A 146 24.89 5.52 11.06
CA LEU A 146 24.28 6.51 10.18
C LEU A 146 23.09 7.19 10.84
N ILE A 147 22.32 6.45 11.65
CA ILE A 147 21.21 6.93 12.47
C ILE A 147 21.14 6.09 13.75
N HIS A 148 20.55 6.62 14.82
CA HIS A 148 20.31 5.90 16.06
C HIS A 148 18.84 5.45 16.14
N ILE A 149 18.59 4.16 16.11
CA ILE A 149 17.25 3.57 16.16
C ILE A 149 17.14 2.74 17.42
N GLU A 150 16.28 3.16 18.37
CA GLU A 150 15.99 2.39 19.60
C GLU A 150 15.01 1.26 19.32
N ASP A 151 13.90 1.56 18.63
CA ASP A 151 12.87 0.61 18.22
C ASP A 151 12.54 0.84 16.72
N ALA A 152 13.00 -0.08 15.89
CA ALA A 152 12.85 0.05 14.45
C ALA A 152 11.38 -0.03 13.99
N LYS A 153 10.54 -0.80 14.71
CA LYS A 153 9.12 -0.91 14.38
C LYS A 153 8.38 0.39 14.70
N VAL A 154 8.57 0.93 15.90
CA VAL A 154 7.98 2.21 16.31
C VAL A 154 8.46 3.34 15.41
N SER A 155 9.77 3.39 15.11
CA SER A 155 10.35 4.38 14.19
C SER A 155 9.73 4.28 12.79
N SER A 156 9.46 3.06 12.30
CA SER A 156 8.79 2.84 11.01
C SER A 156 7.35 3.36 11.01
N GLU A 157 6.60 3.06 12.06
CA GLU A 157 5.21 3.53 12.22
C GLU A 157 5.15 5.06 12.28
N LEU A 158 6.07 5.69 13.01
CA LEU A 158 6.18 7.16 13.10
C LEU A 158 6.55 7.77 11.75
N PHE A 159 7.52 7.20 11.03
CA PHE A 159 7.91 7.69 9.70
C PHE A 159 6.75 7.63 8.70
N LEU A 160 6.06 6.50 8.60
CA LEU A 160 4.89 6.34 7.75
C LEU A 160 3.74 7.26 8.20
N GLY A 161 3.55 7.44 9.51
CA GLY A 161 2.57 8.36 10.09
C GLY A 161 2.79 9.82 9.68
N MET A 162 4.06 10.28 9.65
CA MET A 162 4.40 11.63 9.16
C MET A 162 4.00 11.81 7.68
N LEU A 163 4.20 10.79 6.85
CA LEU A 163 3.87 10.83 5.42
C LEU A 163 2.35 10.79 5.14
N HIS A 164 1.56 10.19 6.01
CA HIS A 164 0.10 10.32 5.93
C HIS A 164 -0.32 11.78 6.16
N GLY A 165 0.06 12.35 7.27
CA GLY A 165 -0.21 13.75 7.61
C GLY A 165 -1.69 14.13 7.57
N VAL A 166 -1.97 15.41 7.78
CA VAL A 166 -3.32 15.99 7.71
C VAL A 166 -3.86 15.98 6.27
N SER A 167 -2.99 16.08 5.28
CA SER A 167 -3.41 16.09 3.87
C SER A 167 -4.06 14.79 3.44
N HIS A 168 -3.59 13.63 3.92
CA HIS A 168 -4.23 12.34 3.61
C HIS A 168 -5.65 12.26 4.18
N PHE A 169 -5.85 12.72 5.42
CA PHE A 169 -7.18 12.84 6.01
C PHE A 169 -8.09 13.76 5.18
N ARG A 170 -7.60 14.93 4.73
CA ARG A 170 -8.36 15.83 3.85
C ARG A 170 -8.72 15.16 2.53
N CYS A 171 -7.82 14.39 1.94
CA CYS A 171 -8.10 13.60 0.74
C CYS A 171 -9.19 12.56 1.01
N LEU A 172 -9.11 11.81 2.11
CA LEU A 172 -10.14 10.81 2.46
C LEU A 172 -11.51 11.44 2.64
N MET A 173 -11.59 12.64 3.23
CA MET A 173 -12.83 13.38 3.41
C MET A 173 -13.33 14.08 2.13
N GLY A 174 -12.63 13.95 1.01
CA GLY A 174 -13.02 14.59 -0.26
C GLY A 174 -12.79 16.11 -0.31
N LEU A 175 -12.06 16.69 0.65
CA LEU A 175 -11.72 18.11 0.70
C LEU A 175 -10.56 18.48 -0.23
N GLN A 176 -9.80 17.46 -0.68
CA GLN A 176 -8.66 17.59 -1.59
C GLN A 176 -8.60 16.35 -2.46
N ALA A 177 -8.32 16.50 -3.75
CA ALA A 177 -8.26 15.35 -4.68
C ALA A 177 -6.98 14.53 -4.57
N GLY A 178 -5.88 15.17 -4.14
CA GLY A 178 -4.55 14.60 -3.98
C GLY A 178 -3.57 15.69 -3.59
N LEU A 179 -2.27 15.41 -3.64
CA LEU A 179 -1.22 16.42 -3.42
C LEU A 179 -0.78 17.02 -4.76
N SER A 180 -0.57 18.33 -4.78
CA SER A 180 0.23 18.97 -5.82
C SER A 180 1.69 18.50 -5.73
N GLU A 181 2.43 18.68 -6.80
CA GLU A 181 3.86 18.32 -6.84
C GLU A 181 4.67 19.06 -5.75
N GLN A 182 4.35 20.32 -5.49
CA GLN A 182 4.98 21.11 -4.44
C GLN A 182 4.67 20.58 -3.05
N GLU A 183 3.40 20.28 -2.74
CA GLU A 183 2.98 19.70 -1.46
C GLU A 183 3.62 18.34 -1.22
N ARG A 184 3.70 17.50 -2.26
CA ARG A 184 4.37 16.20 -2.20
C ARG A 184 5.84 16.34 -1.82
N ARG A 185 6.58 17.21 -2.50
CA ARG A 185 7.99 17.48 -2.18
C ARG A 185 8.15 17.99 -0.76
N GLN A 186 7.36 18.98 -0.34
CA GLN A 186 7.42 19.53 1.00
C GLN A 186 7.13 18.47 2.08
N LEU A 187 6.18 17.59 1.86
CA LEU A 187 5.85 16.50 2.78
C LEU A 187 7.01 15.52 2.90
N VAL A 188 7.54 15.04 1.77
CA VAL A 188 8.66 14.09 1.74
C VAL A 188 9.91 14.69 2.37
N ASP A 189 10.32 15.89 1.94
CA ASP A 189 11.51 16.56 2.45
C ASP A 189 11.41 16.84 3.95
N GLY A 190 10.23 17.30 4.39
CA GLY A 190 9.97 17.56 5.80
C GLY A 190 10.04 16.30 6.66
N ALA A 191 9.35 15.23 6.23
CA ALA A 191 9.32 13.97 6.95
C ALA A 191 10.72 13.33 7.06
N VAL A 192 11.46 13.24 5.95
CA VAL A 192 12.82 12.68 5.94
C VAL A 192 13.76 13.50 6.81
N SER A 193 13.72 14.83 6.68
CA SER A 193 14.59 15.74 7.47
C SER A 193 14.30 15.65 8.97
N LEU A 194 13.03 15.60 9.37
CA LEU A 194 12.64 15.47 10.78
C LEU A 194 13.02 14.10 11.34
N PHE A 195 12.79 13.04 10.55
CA PHE A 195 13.14 11.68 10.96
C PHE A 195 14.64 11.54 11.22
N ILE A 196 15.48 11.94 10.27
CA ILE A 196 16.96 11.85 10.42
C ILE A 196 17.48 12.68 11.58
N ARG A 197 16.89 13.87 11.87
CA ARG A 197 17.32 14.71 12.99
C ARG A 197 16.89 14.17 14.36
N GLY A 198 15.83 13.37 14.39
CA GLY A 198 15.30 12.76 15.62
C GLY A 198 16.01 11.46 16.02
N HIS A 199 16.77 10.90 15.12
CA HIS A 199 17.48 9.62 15.26
C HIS A 199 18.98 9.81 15.02
#